data_5ee0aa44e9fc16a18449acdde538cb55
#
_entry.id   5ee0aa44e9fc16a18449acdde538cb55
#
_cell.length_a   1.000
_cell.length_b   1.000
_cell.length_c   1.000
_cell.angle_alpha   90.00
_cell.angle_beta   90.00
_cell.angle_gamma   90.00
#
_symmetry.space_group_name_H-M   'P 1'
#
loop_
_entity.id
_entity.type
_entity.pdbx_description
1 polymer ?
#
loop_
_entity_poly.entity_id
_entity_poly.type
_entity_poly.pdbx_seq_one_letter_code
_entity_poly.pdbx_strand_id
1 'polypeptide(L)'
;SEMCIRDRRYPLSSLMSAMITPEYLLSNAKKYANEPALSSKDSAGNWDTTTWAEFSNYTMDVAKSLIAMGFESGDNLSIYSYNRKEWYAAYSAANMAGGAAVGVYHTCSPEEVDWVVGNSDSKVVFVGNNPMDGGDPSKMCSNRLSAVLDGLEKVEMAVVMDGVKMDHSKAISWSEFIAMGSGVADSVVMERIAAVKPDDVASLIYTSGTTGNPKGVVLTHDNMDFEIGEVHK
;
A
#
# COMPACT_ATOMS: atom_id res chain seq x y z
N SER A 1 -11.60 -27.35 -4.41
CA SER A 1 -12.34 -26.70 -5.48
C SER A 1 -11.97 -25.21 -5.47
N GLU A 2 -11.20 -24.82 -6.47
CA GLU A 2 -10.86 -23.43 -6.72
C GLU A 2 -12.14 -22.68 -7.12
N MET A 3 -12.62 -21.83 -6.24
CA MET A 3 -13.68 -20.91 -6.58
C MET A 3 -13.02 -19.62 -7.04
N CYS A 4 -12.56 -19.67 -8.29
CA CYS A 4 -12.09 -18.50 -9.01
C CYS A 4 -13.33 -17.69 -9.44
N ILE A 5 -13.59 -16.54 -8.81
CA ILE A 5 -14.59 -15.57 -9.27
C ILE A 5 -13.96 -14.83 -10.46
N ARG A 6 -13.82 -15.53 -11.58
CA ARG A 6 -13.27 -14.99 -12.84
C ARG A 6 -14.34 -14.83 -13.92
N ASP A 7 -15.63 -15.00 -13.64
CA ASP A 7 -16.65 -15.22 -14.64
C ASP A 7 -17.82 -14.26 -14.63
N ARG A 8 -17.61 -12.97 -14.45
CA ARG A 8 -18.61 -11.98 -14.91
C ARG A 8 -17.95 -10.83 -15.64
N ARG A 9 -17.63 -11.06 -16.92
CA ARG A 9 -17.49 -9.96 -17.86
C ARG A 9 -18.89 -9.40 -18.12
N TYR A 10 -19.23 -8.32 -17.42
CA TYR A 10 -20.33 -7.48 -17.87
C TYR A 10 -19.88 -6.78 -19.16
N PRO A 11 -20.73 -6.75 -20.22
CA PRO A 11 -20.36 -5.99 -21.40
C PRO A 11 -20.25 -4.53 -21.02
N LEU A 12 -19.04 -4.00 -21.08
CA LEU A 12 -18.74 -2.57 -20.92
C LEU A 12 -19.49 -1.81 -22.01
N SER A 13 -20.68 -1.28 -21.68
CA SER A 13 -21.31 -0.24 -22.46
C SER A 13 -20.72 1.08 -22.01
N SER A 14 -19.70 1.52 -22.66
CA SER A 14 -19.36 2.88 -23.05
C SER A 14 -17.83 3.04 -23.19
N LEU A 15 -17.45 3.74 -24.22
CA LEU A 15 -16.18 4.19 -24.69
C LEU A 15 -15.37 5.10 -23.71
N MET A 16 -15.43 4.87 -22.42
CA MET A 16 -14.47 5.48 -21.48
C MET A 16 -13.32 4.48 -21.29
N SER A 17 -12.13 4.89 -21.62
CA SER A 17 -10.90 4.17 -21.27
C SER A 17 -10.94 3.88 -19.78
N ALA A 18 -10.79 2.59 -19.39
CA ALA A 18 -10.67 2.21 -17.99
C ALA A 18 -9.52 3.01 -17.34
N MET A 19 -9.80 3.68 -16.23
CA MET A 19 -8.78 4.40 -15.48
C MET A 19 -8.03 3.45 -14.56
N ILE A 20 -6.72 3.56 -14.53
CA ILE A 20 -5.91 2.86 -13.52
C ILE A 20 -5.95 3.64 -12.19
N THR A 21 -5.74 2.93 -11.09
CA THR A 21 -5.85 3.51 -9.73
C THR A 21 -5.01 4.79 -9.52
N PRO A 22 -3.75 4.91 -10.00
CA PRO A 22 -2.98 6.15 -9.90
C PRO A 22 -3.61 7.36 -10.59
N GLU A 23 -4.32 7.17 -11.71
CA GLU A 23 -4.93 8.27 -12.46
C GLU A 23 -6.06 8.95 -11.68
N TYR A 24 -6.79 8.20 -10.85
CA TYR A 24 -7.80 8.76 -9.94
C TYR A 24 -7.16 9.74 -8.94
N LEU A 25 -6.05 9.35 -8.32
CA LEU A 25 -5.33 10.22 -7.39
C LEU A 25 -4.84 11.50 -8.07
N LEU A 26 -4.19 11.39 -9.23
CA LEU A 26 -3.67 12.52 -9.98
C LEU A 26 -4.78 13.45 -10.49
N SER A 27 -5.90 12.88 -10.96
CA SER A 27 -7.08 13.62 -11.39
C SER A 27 -7.70 14.41 -10.24
N ASN A 28 -7.88 13.77 -9.06
CA ASN A 28 -8.42 14.42 -7.87
C ASN A 28 -7.48 15.51 -7.36
N ALA A 29 -6.17 15.27 -7.34
CA ALA A 29 -5.20 16.28 -6.95
C ALA A 29 -5.23 17.53 -7.85
N LYS A 30 -5.52 17.35 -9.15
CA LYS A 30 -5.69 18.46 -10.09
C LYS A 30 -7.04 19.17 -9.90
N LYS A 31 -8.13 18.42 -9.73
CA LYS A 31 -9.50 18.95 -9.70
C LYS A 31 -9.86 19.56 -8.35
N TYR A 32 -9.38 18.96 -7.27
CA TYR A 32 -9.74 19.28 -5.89
C TYR A 32 -8.52 19.63 -5.04
N ALA A 33 -7.50 20.28 -5.64
CA ALA A 33 -6.18 20.50 -5.06
C ALA A 33 -6.20 20.92 -3.58
N ASN A 34 -7.05 21.88 -3.23
CA ASN A 34 -7.13 22.48 -1.91
C ASN A 34 -8.23 21.87 -1.00
N GLU A 35 -8.97 20.89 -1.52
CA GLU A 35 -9.99 20.20 -0.73
C GLU A 35 -9.36 19.11 0.15
N PRO A 36 -9.99 18.77 1.29
CA PRO A 36 -9.55 17.69 2.14
C PRO A 36 -9.53 16.33 1.42
N ALA A 37 -8.39 15.64 1.46
CA ALA A 37 -8.25 14.27 1.01
C ALA A 37 -8.30 13.29 2.18
N LEU A 38 -7.53 13.57 3.22
CA LEU A 38 -7.43 12.76 4.44
C LEU A 38 -7.51 13.66 5.66
N SER A 39 -8.17 13.18 6.71
CA SER A 39 -8.18 13.85 8.01
C SER A 39 -7.99 12.82 9.12
N SER A 40 -7.11 13.13 10.06
CA SER A 40 -6.88 12.33 11.26
C SER A 40 -6.89 13.22 12.50
N LYS A 41 -7.08 12.62 13.68
CA LYS A 41 -6.92 13.36 14.93
C LYS A 41 -5.51 13.22 15.44
N ASP A 42 -4.92 14.33 15.87
CA ASP A 42 -3.68 14.34 16.63
C ASP A 42 -3.88 13.81 18.06
N SER A 43 -2.80 13.72 18.82
CA SER A 43 -2.84 13.26 20.23
C SER A 43 -3.62 14.20 21.16
N ALA A 44 -3.85 15.46 20.76
CA ALA A 44 -4.65 16.43 21.50
C ALA A 44 -6.13 16.43 21.06
N GLY A 45 -6.48 15.62 20.04
CA GLY A 45 -7.83 15.49 19.50
C GLY A 45 -8.20 16.53 18.44
N ASN A 46 -7.24 17.35 17.99
CA ASN A 46 -7.45 18.28 16.89
C ASN A 46 -7.39 17.54 15.55
N TRP A 47 -8.16 18.04 14.57
CA TRP A 47 -8.09 17.52 13.21
C TRP A 47 -6.83 18.01 12.50
N ASP A 48 -6.02 17.08 12.03
CA ASP A 48 -4.95 17.28 11.05
C ASP A 48 -5.47 16.85 9.68
N THR A 49 -5.49 17.79 8.73
CA THR A 49 -6.09 17.57 7.42
C THR A 49 -5.03 17.75 6.34
N THR A 50 -4.92 16.76 5.47
CA THR A 50 -4.07 16.77 4.28
C THR A 50 -4.96 16.99 3.06
N THR A 51 -4.64 17.98 2.22
CA THR A 51 -5.35 18.25 0.97
C THR A 51 -5.00 17.22 -0.12
N TRP A 52 -5.79 17.20 -1.21
CA TRP A 52 -5.50 16.32 -2.35
C TRP A 52 -4.14 16.60 -2.99
N ALA A 53 -3.75 17.89 -3.10
CA ALA A 53 -2.44 18.25 -3.65
C ALA A 53 -1.30 17.76 -2.75
N GLU A 54 -1.41 17.97 -1.42
CA GLU A 54 -0.41 17.51 -0.45
C GLU A 54 -0.31 15.99 -0.43
N PHE A 55 -1.46 15.29 -0.45
CA PHE A 55 -1.50 13.82 -0.44
C PHE A 55 -0.87 13.24 -1.72
N SER A 56 -1.15 13.85 -2.89
CA SER A 56 -0.57 13.43 -4.15
C SER A 56 0.96 13.61 -4.16
N ASN A 57 1.46 14.76 -3.69
CA ASN A 57 2.90 15.03 -3.59
C ASN A 57 3.57 14.05 -2.62
N TYR A 58 2.96 13.82 -1.46
CA TYR A 58 3.46 12.86 -0.47
C TYR A 58 3.53 11.44 -1.05
N THR A 59 2.51 11.02 -1.78
CA THR A 59 2.48 9.71 -2.46
C THR A 59 3.54 9.62 -3.56
N MET A 60 3.75 10.72 -4.31
CA MET A 60 4.80 10.80 -5.33
C MET A 60 6.20 10.58 -4.73
N ASP A 61 6.48 11.18 -3.56
CA ASP A 61 7.76 10.99 -2.87
C ASP A 61 7.96 9.55 -2.41
N VAL A 62 6.90 8.88 -1.93
CA VAL A 62 6.94 7.45 -1.60
C VAL A 62 7.20 6.59 -2.85
N ALA A 63 6.56 6.90 -3.98
CA ALA A 63 6.77 6.17 -5.24
C ALA A 63 8.20 6.32 -5.77
N LYS A 64 8.77 7.54 -5.69
CA LYS A 64 10.19 7.77 -6.02
C LYS A 64 11.12 6.93 -5.15
N SER A 65 10.84 6.84 -3.86
CA SER A 65 11.65 6.06 -2.92
C SER A 65 11.55 4.56 -3.19
N LEU A 66 10.36 4.05 -3.55
CA LEU A 66 10.21 2.68 -4.02
C LEU A 66 11.07 2.39 -5.25
N ILE A 67 11.03 3.28 -6.25
CA ILE A 67 11.83 3.14 -7.47
C ILE A 67 13.34 3.18 -7.14
N ALA A 68 13.76 4.11 -6.26
CA ALA A 68 15.16 4.26 -5.85
C ALA A 68 15.71 3.02 -5.14
N MET A 69 14.87 2.28 -4.36
CA MET A 69 15.26 1.03 -3.74
C MET A 69 15.27 -0.18 -4.70
N GLY A 70 14.90 0.02 -5.96
CA GLY A 70 14.83 -1.05 -6.96
C GLY A 70 13.49 -1.77 -7.03
N PHE A 71 12.39 -1.17 -6.56
CA PHE A 71 11.05 -1.70 -6.75
C PHE A 71 10.67 -1.64 -8.24
N GLU A 72 10.37 -2.80 -8.83
CA GLU A 72 10.06 -2.96 -10.24
C GLU A 72 8.56 -3.15 -10.49
N SER A 73 8.14 -2.98 -11.77
CA SER A 73 6.76 -3.29 -12.16
C SER A 73 6.44 -4.76 -11.90
N GLY A 74 5.33 -5.01 -11.21
CA GLY A 74 4.90 -6.34 -10.79
C GLY A 74 5.42 -6.77 -9.41
N ASP A 75 6.30 -5.99 -8.77
CA ASP A 75 6.68 -6.23 -7.37
C ASP A 75 5.49 -5.94 -6.43
N ASN A 76 5.50 -6.60 -5.28
CA ASN A 76 4.51 -6.37 -4.22
C ASN A 76 5.15 -5.72 -3.00
N LEU A 77 4.37 -4.88 -2.31
CA LEU A 77 4.71 -4.39 -0.99
C LEU A 77 3.61 -4.74 0.02
N SER A 78 4.00 -5.06 1.24
CA SER A 78 3.07 -5.27 2.35
C SER A 78 2.98 -4.05 3.26
N ILE A 79 1.77 -3.78 3.79
CA ILE A 79 1.53 -2.70 4.74
C ILE A 79 0.95 -3.31 6.00
N TYR A 80 1.78 -3.40 7.04
CA TYR A 80 1.42 -3.96 8.34
C TYR A 80 1.24 -2.84 9.37
N SER A 81 0.09 -2.21 9.34
CA SER A 81 -0.24 -1.07 10.18
C SER A 81 -1.76 -0.89 10.29
N TYR A 82 -2.21 -0.15 11.30
CA TYR A 82 -3.54 0.41 11.29
C TYR A 82 -3.62 1.62 10.33
N ASN A 83 -4.86 2.12 10.08
CA ASN A 83 -5.08 3.21 9.13
C ASN A 83 -4.39 4.51 9.56
N ARG A 84 -3.54 5.05 8.67
CA ARG A 84 -2.82 6.30 8.83
C ARG A 84 -2.41 6.84 7.45
N LYS A 85 -2.00 8.10 7.37
CA LYS A 85 -1.65 8.75 6.10
C LYS A 85 -0.61 7.96 5.31
N GLU A 86 0.42 7.47 5.98
CA GLU A 86 1.50 6.68 5.37
C GLU A 86 1.00 5.36 4.78
N TRP A 87 -0.03 4.76 5.38
CA TRP A 87 -0.67 3.55 4.88
C TRP A 87 -1.25 3.78 3.47
N TYR A 88 -2.06 4.86 3.35
CA TYR A 88 -2.67 5.21 2.06
C TYR A 88 -1.65 5.66 1.03
N ALA A 89 -0.60 6.38 1.46
CA ALA A 89 0.49 6.80 0.58
C ALA A 89 1.27 5.60 0.06
N ALA A 90 1.65 4.63 0.91
CA ALA A 90 2.34 3.41 0.50
C ALA A 90 1.50 2.57 -0.47
N TYR A 91 0.20 2.42 -0.19
CA TYR A 91 -0.74 1.72 -1.07
C TYR A 91 -0.78 2.34 -2.47
N SER A 92 -1.01 3.66 -2.54
CA SER A 92 -1.12 4.36 -3.81
C SER A 92 0.22 4.43 -4.54
N ALA A 93 1.33 4.55 -3.80
CA ALA A 93 2.68 4.58 -4.36
C ALA A 93 3.11 3.24 -4.97
N ALA A 94 2.67 2.10 -4.40
CA ALA A 94 2.87 0.80 -5.03
C ALA A 94 2.32 0.79 -6.45
N ASN A 95 1.08 1.26 -6.61
CA ASN A 95 0.42 1.32 -7.90
C ASN A 95 1.08 2.35 -8.85
N MET A 96 1.56 3.50 -8.34
CA MET A 96 2.33 4.46 -9.12
C MET A 96 3.66 3.89 -9.63
N ALA A 97 4.30 3.02 -8.83
CA ALA A 97 5.53 2.35 -9.21
C ALA A 97 5.31 1.15 -10.14
N GLY A 98 4.06 0.80 -10.45
CA GLY A 98 3.69 -0.31 -11.33
C GLY A 98 3.55 -1.65 -10.62
N GLY A 99 3.47 -1.67 -9.30
CA GLY A 99 3.30 -2.88 -8.48
C GLY A 99 2.01 -2.90 -7.70
N ALA A 100 1.88 -3.87 -6.79
CA ALA A 100 0.68 -4.07 -6.00
C ALA A 100 0.89 -3.91 -4.49
N ALA A 101 -0.16 -3.48 -3.80
CA ALA A 101 -0.17 -3.35 -2.35
C ALA A 101 -0.90 -4.52 -1.68
N VAL A 102 -0.36 -4.97 -0.55
CA VAL A 102 -0.86 -6.07 0.27
C VAL A 102 -1.16 -5.55 1.67
N GLY A 103 -2.43 -5.47 2.02
CA GLY A 103 -2.81 -5.10 3.39
C GLY A 103 -2.65 -6.28 4.36
N VAL A 104 -1.87 -6.08 5.42
CA VAL A 104 -1.76 -7.02 6.54
C VAL A 104 -2.51 -6.44 7.73
N TYR A 105 -3.49 -7.18 8.26
CA TYR A 105 -4.25 -6.70 9.43
C TYR A 105 -3.31 -6.49 10.62
N HIS A 106 -3.41 -5.33 11.27
CA HIS A 106 -2.58 -4.96 12.43
C HIS A 106 -2.74 -5.93 13.62
N THR A 107 -3.79 -6.74 13.62
CA THR A 107 -4.05 -7.78 14.62
C THR A 107 -3.40 -9.13 14.30
N CYS A 108 -2.86 -9.33 13.10
CA CYS A 108 -2.21 -10.58 12.70
C CYS A 108 -1.12 -11.01 13.68
N SER A 109 -1.08 -12.28 13.98
CA SER A 109 0.01 -12.91 14.75
C SER A 109 1.30 -12.93 13.93
N PRO A 110 2.48 -13.17 14.55
CA PRO A 110 3.72 -13.34 13.79
C PRO A 110 3.63 -14.39 12.68
N GLU A 111 2.97 -15.51 12.94
CA GLU A 111 2.79 -16.60 11.97
C GLU A 111 1.90 -16.19 10.79
N GLU A 112 0.85 -15.40 11.05
CA GLU A 112 -0.01 -14.86 10.01
C GLU A 112 0.73 -13.80 9.18
N VAL A 113 1.57 -12.96 9.82
CA VAL A 113 2.44 -12.00 9.13
C VAL A 113 3.43 -12.71 8.22
N ASP A 114 4.13 -13.73 8.74
CA ASP A 114 5.05 -14.56 7.97
C ASP A 114 4.36 -15.16 6.73
N TRP A 115 3.18 -15.72 6.93
CA TRP A 115 2.40 -16.29 5.84
C TRP A 115 1.98 -15.25 4.80
N VAL A 116 1.37 -14.13 5.21
CA VAL A 116 0.82 -13.14 4.27
C VAL A 116 1.95 -12.45 3.49
N VAL A 117 3.01 -12.02 4.18
CA VAL A 117 4.14 -11.32 3.57
C VAL A 117 4.95 -12.27 2.68
N GLY A 118 5.20 -13.50 3.14
CA GLY A 118 5.93 -14.51 2.37
C GLY A 118 5.16 -15.00 1.16
N ASN A 119 3.86 -15.33 1.32
CA ASN A 119 3.02 -15.82 0.23
C ASN A 119 2.70 -14.76 -0.84
N SER A 120 2.71 -13.48 -0.47
CA SER A 120 2.56 -12.37 -1.40
C SER A 120 3.84 -12.01 -2.13
N ASP A 121 4.97 -12.65 -1.84
CA ASP A 121 6.28 -12.33 -2.40
C ASP A 121 6.65 -10.84 -2.23
N SER A 122 6.25 -10.23 -1.10
CA SER A 122 6.48 -8.82 -0.86
C SER A 122 7.97 -8.48 -0.73
N LYS A 123 8.40 -7.47 -1.50
CA LYS A 123 9.79 -7.00 -1.52
C LYS A 123 10.10 -6.01 -0.40
N VAL A 124 9.12 -5.25 0.03
CA VAL A 124 9.23 -4.28 1.12
C VAL A 124 8.01 -4.37 2.02
N VAL A 125 8.21 -4.16 3.33
CA VAL A 125 7.14 -4.10 4.32
C VAL A 125 7.14 -2.73 4.98
N PHE A 126 6.02 -2.03 4.91
CA PHE A 126 5.77 -0.81 5.68
C PHE A 126 5.12 -1.19 7.00
N VAL A 127 5.71 -0.78 8.13
CA VAL A 127 5.24 -1.17 9.46
C VAL A 127 4.92 0.04 10.33
N GLY A 128 3.74 0.02 10.97
CA GLY A 128 3.29 1.05 11.91
C GLY A 128 2.51 0.47 13.07
N ASN A 129 2.81 0.89 14.30
CA ASN A 129 2.09 0.44 15.49
C ASN A 129 0.77 1.18 15.68
N ASN A 130 -0.18 0.54 16.35
CA ASN A 130 -1.43 1.17 16.74
C ASN A 130 -1.23 1.95 18.07
N PRO A 131 -1.42 3.27 18.09
CA PRO A 131 -1.26 4.05 19.32
C PRO A 131 -2.27 3.67 20.41
N MET A 132 -3.38 3.00 20.05
CA MET A 132 -4.41 2.58 21.01
C MET A 132 -4.06 1.25 21.71
N ASP A 133 -2.98 0.57 21.35
CA ASP A 133 -2.55 -0.69 22.00
C ASP A 133 -1.90 -0.45 23.38
N GLY A 134 -1.87 0.79 23.86
CA GLY A 134 -1.38 1.15 25.19
C GLY A 134 0.11 0.88 25.43
N GLY A 135 0.88 0.71 24.36
CA GLY A 135 2.31 0.40 24.42
C GLY A 135 2.62 -1.07 24.76
N ASP A 136 1.64 -1.97 24.69
CA ASP A 136 1.84 -3.41 24.89
C ASP A 136 2.75 -4.00 23.80
N PRO A 137 4.00 -4.42 24.15
CA PRO A 137 4.95 -4.92 23.17
C PRO A 137 4.45 -6.13 22.37
N SER A 138 3.57 -6.94 22.96
CA SER A 138 3.02 -8.14 22.31
C SER A 138 2.02 -7.82 21.19
N LYS A 139 1.47 -6.59 21.19
CA LYS A 139 0.52 -6.11 20.18
C LYS A 139 1.18 -5.25 19.10
N MET A 140 2.41 -4.81 19.33
CA MET A 140 3.12 -3.95 18.37
C MET A 140 3.42 -4.68 17.08
N CYS A 141 2.95 -4.13 15.94
CA CYS A 141 3.23 -4.65 14.61
C CYS A 141 4.73 -4.75 14.33
N SER A 142 5.52 -3.75 14.78
CA SER A 142 6.98 -3.75 14.63
C SER A 142 7.65 -4.94 15.32
N ASN A 143 7.21 -5.30 16.53
CA ASN A 143 7.78 -6.44 17.26
C ASN A 143 7.40 -7.78 16.61
N ARG A 144 6.13 -7.92 16.18
CA ARG A 144 5.65 -9.11 15.50
C ARG A 144 6.35 -9.32 14.16
N LEU A 145 6.53 -8.25 13.38
CA LEU A 145 7.29 -8.31 12.12
C LEU A 145 8.76 -8.65 12.38
N SER A 146 9.40 -8.01 13.37
CA SER A 146 10.80 -8.28 13.72
C SER A 146 11.04 -9.75 14.04
N ALA A 147 10.08 -10.42 14.68
CA ALA A 147 10.21 -11.83 15.06
C ALA A 147 10.27 -12.81 13.86
N VAL A 148 9.79 -12.41 12.68
CA VAL A 148 9.70 -13.27 11.48
C VAL A 148 10.52 -12.75 10.30
N LEU A 149 11.02 -11.52 10.37
CA LEU A 149 11.62 -10.81 9.23
C LEU A 149 12.87 -11.50 8.66
N ASP A 150 13.66 -12.19 9.49
CA ASP A 150 14.82 -12.95 9.02
C ASP A 150 14.43 -14.14 8.12
N GLY A 151 13.25 -14.75 8.36
CA GLY A 151 12.70 -15.83 7.54
C GLY A 151 12.07 -15.37 6.23
N LEU A 152 11.76 -14.09 6.09
CA LEU A 152 11.17 -13.49 4.90
C LEU A 152 12.27 -13.15 3.88
N GLU A 153 12.70 -14.15 3.10
CA GLU A 153 13.87 -14.04 2.21
C GLU A 153 13.70 -12.97 1.14
N LYS A 154 12.48 -12.77 0.61
CA LYS A 154 12.21 -11.77 -0.44
C LYS A 154 12.11 -10.34 0.08
N VAL A 155 11.90 -10.16 1.37
CA VAL A 155 11.83 -8.83 1.98
C VAL A 155 13.24 -8.26 2.08
N GLU A 156 13.50 -7.24 1.29
CA GLU A 156 14.78 -6.52 1.27
C GLU A 156 14.82 -5.41 2.34
N MET A 157 13.66 -4.83 2.67
CA MET A 157 13.56 -3.66 3.54
C MET A 157 12.27 -3.65 4.36
N ALA A 158 12.35 -3.23 5.61
CA ALA A 158 11.21 -2.87 6.46
C ALA A 158 11.24 -1.35 6.70
N VAL A 159 10.27 -0.63 6.15
CA VAL A 159 10.14 0.82 6.33
C VAL A 159 9.30 1.09 7.57
N VAL A 160 9.92 1.69 8.57
CA VAL A 160 9.32 1.94 9.87
C VAL A 160 8.65 3.32 9.85
N MET A 161 7.31 3.34 9.94
CA MET A 161 6.52 4.57 9.91
C MET A 161 6.80 5.46 11.12
N ASP A 162 6.60 6.77 10.97
CA ASP A 162 6.91 7.75 12.02
C ASP A 162 6.31 7.40 13.38
N GLY A 163 7.09 7.65 14.43
CA GLY A 163 6.73 7.35 15.83
C GLY A 163 6.88 5.87 16.21
N VAL A 164 7.37 5.01 15.31
CA VAL A 164 7.63 3.59 15.58
C VAL A 164 9.13 3.35 15.71
N LYS A 165 9.50 2.41 16.57
CA LYS A 165 10.90 1.93 16.71
C LYS A 165 10.93 0.45 16.38
N MET A 166 11.93 0.05 15.61
CA MET A 166 12.21 -1.34 15.27
C MET A 166 13.73 -1.52 15.16
N ASP A 167 14.28 -2.41 15.96
CA ASP A 167 15.70 -2.75 15.92
C ASP A 167 15.89 -4.02 15.08
N HIS A 168 16.24 -3.82 13.81
CA HIS A 168 16.48 -4.92 12.87
C HIS A 168 17.36 -4.44 11.71
N SER A 169 18.24 -5.30 11.20
CA SER A 169 19.20 -4.94 10.14
C SER A 169 18.54 -4.52 8.82
N LYS A 170 17.33 -5.02 8.51
CA LYS A 170 16.54 -4.62 7.33
C LYS A 170 15.67 -3.38 7.59
N ALA A 171 15.60 -2.85 8.82
CA ALA A 171 14.73 -1.74 9.18
C ALA A 171 15.39 -0.39 8.85
N ILE A 172 14.61 0.51 8.24
CA ILE A 172 14.97 1.92 8.07
C ILE A 172 13.82 2.80 8.51
N SER A 173 14.10 4.01 8.93
CA SER A 173 13.07 4.99 9.28
C SER A 173 12.33 5.49 8.04
N TRP A 174 11.10 6.01 8.24
CA TRP A 174 10.34 6.66 7.18
C TRP A 174 11.13 7.79 6.51
N SER A 175 11.82 8.62 7.30
CA SER A 175 12.59 9.75 6.78
C SER A 175 13.79 9.31 5.93
N GLU A 176 14.50 8.26 6.32
CA GLU A 176 15.58 7.68 5.53
C GLU A 176 15.06 7.09 4.22
N PHE A 177 13.93 6.38 4.28
CA PHE A 177 13.28 5.85 3.09
C PHE A 177 12.88 6.97 2.10
N ILE A 178 12.21 8.03 2.58
CA ILE A 178 11.82 9.16 1.72
C ILE A 178 13.05 9.85 1.11
N ALA A 179 14.15 9.97 1.86
CA ALA A 179 15.38 10.57 1.35
C ALA A 179 16.00 9.79 0.17
N MET A 180 15.78 8.47 0.08
CA MET A 180 16.26 7.65 -1.05
C MET A 180 15.70 8.12 -2.39
N GLY A 181 14.45 8.60 -2.41
CA GLY A 181 13.76 9.06 -3.62
C GLY A 181 14.21 10.43 -4.14
N SER A 182 15.03 11.17 -3.39
CA SER A 182 15.39 12.56 -3.70
C SER A 182 16.07 12.77 -5.06
N GLY A 183 16.74 11.75 -5.60
CA GLY A 183 17.39 11.77 -6.91
C GLY A 183 16.49 11.31 -8.08
N VAL A 184 15.27 10.84 -7.80
CA VAL A 184 14.35 10.32 -8.82
C VAL A 184 13.44 11.46 -9.30
N ALA A 185 13.44 11.72 -10.62
CA ALA A 185 12.57 12.73 -11.20
C ALA A 185 11.10 12.26 -11.27
N ASP A 186 10.15 13.20 -11.18
CA ASP A 186 8.71 12.91 -11.31
C ASP A 186 8.38 12.20 -12.63
N SER A 187 9.10 12.53 -13.71
CA SER A 187 8.91 11.92 -15.02
C SER A 187 9.10 10.39 -15.00
N VAL A 188 10.01 9.88 -14.14
CA VAL A 188 10.25 8.43 -13.99
C VAL A 188 9.02 7.74 -13.41
N VAL A 189 8.39 8.34 -12.39
CA VAL A 189 7.14 7.84 -11.82
C VAL A 189 6.02 7.92 -12.85
N MET A 190 5.92 9.03 -13.59
CA MET A 190 4.89 9.20 -14.63
C MET A 190 5.04 8.18 -15.76
N GLU A 191 6.27 7.82 -16.15
CA GLU A 191 6.54 6.74 -17.11
C GLU A 191 6.08 5.39 -16.59
N ARG A 192 6.30 5.09 -15.29
CA ARG A 192 5.80 3.87 -14.65
C ARG A 192 4.27 3.83 -14.68
N ILE A 193 3.59 4.92 -14.29
CA ILE A 193 2.12 5.03 -14.34
C ILE A 193 1.60 4.79 -15.75
N ALA A 194 2.22 5.41 -16.77
CA ALA A 194 1.81 5.27 -18.16
C ALA A 194 1.99 3.84 -18.71
N ALA A 195 2.86 3.03 -18.10
CA ALA A 195 3.08 1.64 -18.48
C ALA A 195 2.10 0.65 -17.83
N VAL A 196 1.39 1.06 -16.76
CA VAL A 196 0.42 0.22 -16.05
C VAL A 196 -0.80 -0.06 -16.95
N LYS A 197 -1.27 -1.29 -16.92
CA LYS A 197 -2.43 -1.75 -17.69
C LYS A 197 -3.62 -2.05 -16.77
N PRO A 198 -4.86 -1.97 -17.27
CA PRO A 198 -6.04 -2.31 -16.48
C PRO A 198 -6.02 -3.73 -15.89
N ASP A 199 -5.43 -4.70 -16.60
CA ASP A 199 -5.31 -6.09 -16.15
C ASP A 199 -4.15 -6.32 -15.15
N ASP A 200 -3.28 -5.33 -14.91
CA ASP A 200 -2.21 -5.44 -13.93
C ASP A 200 -2.78 -5.49 -12.50
N VAL A 201 -2.09 -6.18 -11.61
CA VAL A 201 -2.52 -6.35 -10.23
C VAL A 201 -2.33 -5.03 -9.47
N ALA A 202 -3.42 -4.52 -8.88
CA ALA A 202 -3.41 -3.32 -8.04
C ALA A 202 -3.31 -3.65 -6.55
N SER A 203 -3.93 -4.76 -6.13
CA SER A 203 -3.97 -5.14 -4.72
C SER A 203 -4.12 -6.63 -4.52
N LEU A 204 -3.57 -7.11 -3.40
CA LEU A 204 -3.83 -8.45 -2.86
C LEU A 204 -4.50 -8.29 -1.49
N ILE A 205 -5.70 -8.88 -1.35
CA ILE A 205 -6.46 -8.84 -0.11
C ILE A 205 -6.53 -10.25 0.47
N TYR A 206 -5.92 -10.44 1.64
CA TYR A 206 -5.95 -11.72 2.32
C TYR A 206 -7.21 -11.87 3.17
N THR A 207 -7.93 -12.96 2.94
CA THR A 207 -9.15 -13.29 3.67
C THR A 207 -8.96 -14.58 4.46
N SER A 208 -9.49 -14.63 5.69
CA SER A 208 -9.54 -15.86 6.47
C SER A 208 -10.48 -16.85 5.77
N GLY A 209 -9.92 -17.92 5.20
CA GLY A 209 -10.70 -19.06 4.74
C GLY A 209 -11.30 -19.83 5.93
N THR A 210 -12.33 -20.62 5.68
CA THR A 210 -12.93 -21.48 6.71
C THR A 210 -12.00 -22.59 7.19
N THR A 211 -10.93 -22.88 6.45
CA THR A 211 -9.92 -23.91 6.76
C THR A 211 -8.55 -23.50 6.20
N GLY A 212 -7.53 -23.52 7.06
CA GLY A 212 -6.13 -23.29 6.67
C GLY A 212 -5.72 -21.81 6.65
N ASN A 213 -4.59 -21.54 6.01
CA ASN A 213 -4.00 -20.20 5.94
C ASN A 213 -4.86 -19.21 5.12
N PRO A 214 -4.80 -17.90 5.42
CA PRO A 214 -5.46 -16.87 4.62
C PRO A 214 -5.13 -16.97 3.13
N LYS A 215 -6.13 -16.71 2.28
CA LYS A 215 -5.97 -16.75 0.82
C LYS A 215 -5.93 -15.32 0.27
N GLY A 216 -4.98 -15.05 -0.62
CA GLY A 216 -4.85 -13.76 -1.31
C GLY A 216 -5.84 -13.68 -2.47
N VAL A 217 -6.76 -12.71 -2.39
CA VAL A 217 -7.63 -12.33 -3.51
C VAL A 217 -6.88 -11.31 -4.35
N VAL A 218 -6.72 -11.60 -5.63
CA VAL A 218 -6.05 -10.73 -6.59
C VAL A 218 -7.07 -9.75 -7.17
N LEU A 219 -6.83 -8.45 -7.02
CA LEU A 219 -7.62 -7.39 -7.61
C LEU A 219 -6.77 -6.61 -8.62
N THR A 220 -7.29 -6.47 -9.84
CA THR A 220 -6.67 -5.68 -10.91
C THR A 220 -7.13 -4.22 -10.84
N HIS A 221 -6.44 -3.33 -11.59
CA HIS A 221 -6.90 -1.95 -11.75
C HIS A 221 -8.29 -1.86 -12.36
N ASP A 222 -8.64 -2.76 -13.30
CA ASP A 222 -9.97 -2.85 -13.90
C ASP A 222 -11.06 -3.21 -12.87
N ASN A 223 -10.75 -4.11 -11.92
CA ASN A 223 -11.69 -4.41 -10.84
C ASN A 223 -11.94 -3.19 -9.93
N MET A 224 -10.88 -2.42 -9.65
CA MET A 224 -10.98 -1.20 -8.83
C MET A 224 -11.75 -0.09 -9.58
N ASP A 225 -11.48 0.10 -10.88
CA ASP A 225 -12.17 1.07 -11.73
C ASP A 225 -13.68 0.77 -11.81
N PHE A 226 -14.04 -0.50 -12.00
CA PHE A 226 -15.44 -0.94 -12.00
C PHE A 226 -16.14 -0.58 -10.70
N GLU A 227 -15.53 -0.90 -9.54
CA GLU A 227 -16.13 -0.61 -8.22
C GLU A 227 -16.30 0.90 -7.99
N ILE A 228 -15.27 1.71 -8.30
CA ILE A 228 -15.34 3.16 -8.20
C ILE A 228 -16.45 3.73 -9.10
N GLY A 229 -16.57 3.22 -10.33
CA GLY A 229 -17.58 3.66 -11.28
C GLY A 229 -19.01 3.33 -10.85
N GLU A 230 -19.24 2.22 -10.14
CA GLU A 230 -20.57 1.85 -9.62
C GLU A 230 -20.99 2.65 -8.38
N VAL A 231 -20.04 3.03 -7.53
CA VAL A 231 -20.31 3.84 -6.32
C VAL A 231 -20.76 5.26 -6.67
N HIS A 232 -20.37 5.77 -7.85
CA HIS A 232 -20.69 7.14 -8.29
C HIS A 232 -21.95 7.26 -9.17
N LYS A 233 -22.69 6.18 -9.35
CA LYS A 233 -24.01 6.18 -10.03
C LYS A 233 -25.15 6.41 -9.04
#